data_8f7ff2f554d9d4b93548a6d6bb23f8fe
#
_entry.id   8f7ff2f554d9d4b93548a6d6bb23f8fe
#
_cell.length_a   1.000
_cell.length_b   1.000
_cell.length_c   1.000
_cell.angle_alpha   90.00
_cell.angle_beta   90.00
_cell.angle_gamma   90.00
#
_symmetry.space_group_name_H-M   'P 1'
#
loop_
_entity.id
_entity.type
_entity.pdbx_description
1 polymer ?
#
loop_
_entity_poly.entity_id
_entity_poly.type
_entity_poly.pdbx_seq_one_letter_code
_entity_poly.pdbx_strand_id
1 'polypeptide(L)'
;MIKNKLVFTDKALGVYDIYIKKATVMLRKDLKRYDDVIITGHLAPYLLVPSQVDLVVVLRRSPKYLLQTFKERNYTITKIRENITSEILGITLYDSIKKFGKQKIIEFDTTAASSKEIIKRLIEALNDESKRRIGDIDWMSTLKHHQELLKLVSY
;
A
#
# COMPACT_ATOMS: atom_id res chain seq x y z
N MET A 1 -17.89 14.30 1.26
CA MET A 1 -16.91 15.41 1.10
C MET A 1 -16.46 15.86 2.49
N ILE A 2 -15.22 15.53 2.89
CA ILE A 2 -14.71 15.84 4.24
C ILE A 2 -14.39 17.34 4.28
N LYS A 3 -15.24 18.14 4.91
CA LYS A 3 -15.11 19.62 5.03
C LYS A 3 -14.04 20.09 6.03
N ASN A 4 -13.29 19.18 6.66
CA ASN A 4 -12.28 19.55 7.64
C ASN A 4 -10.89 19.49 7.01
N LYS A 5 -10.11 20.57 7.10
CA LYS A 5 -8.70 20.59 6.68
C LYS A 5 -7.88 19.55 7.45
N LEU A 6 -7.85 18.33 6.93
CA LEU A 6 -6.96 17.25 7.38
C LEU A 6 -5.66 17.24 6.58
N VAL A 7 -5.58 18.05 5.55
CA VAL A 7 -4.54 17.99 4.53
C VAL A 7 -3.90 19.37 4.39
N PHE A 8 -2.59 19.45 4.48
CA PHE A 8 -1.78 20.55 3.96
C PHE A 8 -1.25 20.15 2.61
N THR A 9 -1.29 21.10 1.67
CA THR A 9 -0.69 20.91 0.35
C THR A 9 0.60 21.68 0.33
N ASP A 10 1.72 21.01 0.18
CA ASP A 10 2.92 21.66 -0.34
C ASP A 10 2.77 21.71 -1.86
N LYS A 11 2.42 22.90 -2.37
CA LYS A 11 2.19 23.13 -3.80
C LYS A 11 3.46 22.96 -4.64
N ALA A 12 4.64 23.15 -4.04
CA ALA A 12 5.92 23.04 -4.74
C ALA A 12 6.30 21.58 -5.00
N LEU A 13 5.94 20.68 -4.09
CA LEU A 13 6.29 19.25 -4.18
C LEU A 13 5.12 18.38 -4.63
N GLY A 14 3.90 18.92 -4.74
CA GLY A 14 2.69 18.15 -5.04
C GLY A 14 2.36 17.08 -3.98
N VAL A 15 2.82 17.31 -2.74
CA VAL A 15 2.66 16.41 -1.59
C VAL A 15 1.55 16.92 -0.68
N TYR A 16 0.83 15.99 -0.06
CA TYR A 16 -0.21 16.28 0.91
C TYR A 16 0.22 15.76 2.29
N ASP A 17 0.44 16.68 3.23
CA ASP A 17 0.65 16.31 4.63
C ASP A 17 -0.69 16.11 5.33
N ILE A 18 -0.80 15.01 6.08
CA ILE A 18 -2.02 14.65 6.79
C ILE A 18 -1.78 14.67 8.30
N TYR A 19 -2.66 15.32 9.04
CA TYR A 19 -2.70 15.21 10.49
C TYR A 19 -3.18 13.82 10.92
N ILE A 20 -2.24 12.86 11.05
CA ILE A 20 -2.54 11.46 11.37
C ILE A 20 -3.42 11.34 12.63
N LYS A 21 -3.09 12.02 13.73
CA LYS A 21 -3.88 11.95 14.99
C LYS A 21 -5.33 12.36 14.77
N LYS A 22 -5.57 13.46 14.03
CA LYS A 22 -6.92 13.95 13.76
C LYS A 22 -7.67 13.03 12.82
N ALA A 23 -7.01 12.54 11.77
CA ALA A 23 -7.55 11.59 10.82
C ALA A 23 -7.94 10.26 11.50
N THR A 24 -7.10 9.74 12.41
CA THR A 24 -7.38 8.54 13.20
C THR A 24 -8.64 8.69 14.04
N VAL A 25 -8.81 9.82 14.74
CA VAL A 25 -10.01 10.08 15.58
C VAL A 25 -11.28 10.11 14.72
N MET A 26 -11.23 10.81 13.59
CA MET A 26 -12.37 10.91 12.68
C MET A 26 -12.73 9.55 12.07
N LEU A 27 -11.72 8.83 11.55
CA LEU A 27 -11.93 7.50 10.98
C LEU A 27 -12.52 6.53 12.01
N ARG A 28 -12.01 6.53 13.24
CA ARG A 28 -12.55 5.69 14.33
C ARG A 28 -14.01 5.98 14.63
N LYS A 29 -14.42 7.25 14.56
CA LYS A 29 -15.83 7.65 14.76
C LYS A 29 -16.71 7.15 13.62
N ASP A 30 -16.23 7.25 12.39
CA ASP A 30 -16.99 6.83 11.21
C ASP A 30 -17.11 5.31 11.14
N LEU A 31 -16.05 4.56 11.48
CA LEU A 31 -16.05 3.09 11.47
C LEU A 31 -17.08 2.47 12.43
N LYS A 32 -17.43 3.15 13.53
CA LYS A 32 -18.47 2.67 14.46
C LYS A 32 -19.87 2.55 13.85
N ARG A 33 -20.07 3.06 12.64
CA ARG A 33 -21.36 3.06 11.94
C ARG A 33 -21.52 1.87 11.00
N TYR A 34 -20.48 1.05 10.86
CA TYR A 34 -20.43 -0.04 9.89
C TYR A 34 -19.97 -1.32 10.59
N ASP A 35 -20.57 -2.44 10.25
CA ASP A 35 -20.18 -3.75 10.74
C ASP A 35 -19.05 -4.32 9.85
N ASP A 36 -19.22 -4.25 8.53
CA ASP A 36 -18.23 -4.68 7.56
C ASP A 36 -17.78 -3.51 6.68
N VAL A 37 -16.46 -3.30 6.57
CA VAL A 37 -15.90 -2.20 5.80
C VAL A 37 -14.58 -2.57 5.14
N ILE A 38 -14.38 -2.11 3.91
CA ILE A 38 -13.10 -2.17 3.23
C ILE A 38 -12.48 -0.77 3.22
N ILE A 39 -11.28 -0.66 3.76
CA ILE A 39 -10.51 0.58 3.78
C ILE A 39 -9.34 0.43 2.83
N THR A 40 -9.22 1.35 1.88
CA THR A 40 -8.11 1.35 0.91
C THR A 40 -7.22 2.57 1.10
N GLY A 41 -5.91 2.35 1.09
CA GLY A 41 -4.92 3.41 1.15
C GLY A 41 -3.63 2.99 1.85
N HIS A 42 -2.51 3.53 1.38
CA HIS A 42 -1.18 3.26 1.95
C HIS A 42 -1.00 3.83 3.37
N LEU A 43 -1.87 4.71 3.80
CA LEU A 43 -1.85 5.28 5.17
C LEU A 43 -2.59 4.42 6.21
N ALA A 44 -3.24 3.32 5.80
CA ALA A 44 -3.98 2.45 6.73
C ALA A 44 -3.17 2.02 7.96
N PRO A 45 -1.87 1.64 7.86
CA PRO A 45 -1.07 1.28 9.02
C PRO A 45 -0.91 2.40 10.05
N TYR A 46 -1.03 3.64 9.64
CA TYR A 46 -0.88 4.82 10.52
C TYR A 46 -2.22 5.28 11.11
N LEU A 47 -3.33 4.96 10.46
CA LEU A 47 -4.66 5.44 10.84
C LEU A 47 -5.47 4.44 11.66
N LEU A 48 -5.22 3.13 11.49
CA LEU A 48 -5.98 2.06 12.14
C LEU A 48 -5.22 1.47 13.33
N VAL A 49 -5.96 0.83 14.24
CA VAL A 49 -5.40 0.03 15.32
C VAL A 49 -5.65 -1.47 15.07
N PRO A 50 -4.79 -2.36 15.58
CA PRO A 50 -4.88 -3.80 15.29
C PRO A 50 -6.22 -4.47 15.61
N SER A 51 -6.93 -3.97 16.65
CA SER A 51 -8.24 -4.49 17.04
C SER A 51 -9.39 -4.12 16.09
N GLN A 52 -9.16 -3.22 15.14
CA GLN A 52 -10.15 -2.77 14.14
C GLN A 52 -9.98 -3.48 12.80
N VAL A 53 -9.00 -4.39 12.68
CA VAL A 53 -8.62 -4.97 11.41
C VAL A 53 -8.58 -6.48 11.51
N ASP A 54 -9.36 -7.16 10.70
CA ASP A 54 -9.39 -8.63 10.62
C ASP A 54 -8.35 -9.15 9.61
N LEU A 55 -8.22 -8.45 8.47
CA LEU A 55 -7.28 -8.80 7.42
C LEU A 55 -6.68 -7.55 6.77
N VAL A 56 -5.39 -7.58 6.54
CA VAL A 56 -4.65 -6.58 5.74
C VAL A 56 -4.22 -7.22 4.43
N VAL A 57 -4.62 -6.60 3.33
CA VAL A 57 -4.23 -7.04 1.99
C VAL A 57 -3.22 -6.04 1.43
N VAL A 58 -1.99 -6.51 1.25
CA VAL A 58 -0.93 -5.70 0.62
C VAL A 58 -0.84 -6.07 -0.84
N LEU A 59 -1.24 -5.13 -1.69
CA LEU A 59 -1.17 -5.30 -3.14
C LEU A 59 0.18 -4.78 -3.63
N ARG A 60 0.96 -5.69 -4.22
CA ARG A 60 2.27 -5.41 -4.80
C ARG A 60 2.16 -5.40 -6.32
N ARG A 61 3.01 -4.65 -6.98
CA ARG A 61 3.09 -4.62 -8.44
C ARG A 61 4.51 -4.40 -8.92
N SER A 62 4.90 -5.10 -9.98
CA SER A 62 6.25 -4.97 -10.55
C SER A 62 6.64 -3.50 -10.76
N PRO A 63 7.82 -3.08 -10.26
CA PRO A 63 8.33 -1.71 -10.42
C PRO A 63 8.39 -1.25 -11.88
N LYS A 64 8.64 -2.17 -12.82
CA LYS A 64 8.63 -1.87 -14.26
C LYS A 64 7.26 -1.38 -14.74
N TYR A 65 6.18 -2.06 -14.34
CA TYR A 65 4.82 -1.66 -14.71
C TYR A 65 4.39 -0.38 -13.98
N LEU A 66 4.81 -0.21 -12.72
CA LEU A 66 4.54 1.02 -11.99
C LEU A 66 5.24 2.22 -12.63
N LEU A 67 6.48 2.07 -13.07
CA LEU A 67 7.23 3.13 -13.74
C LEU A 67 6.48 3.63 -14.99
N GLN A 68 5.99 2.70 -15.83
CA GLN A 68 5.19 3.06 -16.98
C GLN A 68 3.90 3.80 -16.57
N THR A 69 3.16 3.25 -15.62
CA THR A 69 1.92 3.85 -15.10
C THR A 69 2.14 5.27 -14.57
N PHE A 70 3.24 5.51 -13.85
CA PHE A 70 3.53 6.83 -13.28
C PHE A 70 3.97 7.84 -14.34
N LYS A 71 4.68 7.39 -15.38
CA LYS A 71 4.99 8.22 -16.56
C LYS A 71 3.72 8.64 -17.29
N GLU A 72 2.81 7.71 -17.55
CA GLU A 72 1.49 7.98 -18.18
C GLU A 72 0.64 8.96 -17.36
N ARG A 73 0.78 8.94 -16.03
CA ARG A 73 0.12 9.88 -15.11
C ARG A 73 0.84 11.22 -14.97
N ASN A 74 1.93 11.44 -15.71
CA ASN A 74 2.75 12.64 -15.66
C ASN A 74 3.25 12.98 -14.24
N TYR A 75 3.63 11.97 -13.44
CA TYR A 75 4.24 12.20 -12.15
C TYR A 75 5.64 12.80 -12.32
N THR A 76 6.04 13.69 -11.39
CA THR A 76 7.42 14.19 -11.35
C THR A 76 8.40 13.05 -11.12
N ILE A 77 9.63 13.22 -11.61
CA ILE A 77 10.68 12.20 -11.46
C ILE A 77 10.96 11.89 -9.98
N THR A 78 10.92 12.88 -9.12
CA THR A 78 11.08 12.71 -7.67
C THR A 78 9.98 11.79 -7.12
N LYS A 79 8.72 12.07 -7.45
CA LYS A 79 7.59 11.26 -7.00
C LYS A 79 7.63 9.84 -7.57
N ILE A 80 8.07 9.66 -8.81
CA ILE A 80 8.28 8.35 -9.43
C ILE A 80 9.33 7.59 -8.63
N ARG A 81 10.50 8.20 -8.35
CA ARG A 81 11.59 7.60 -7.61
C ARG A 81 11.14 7.15 -6.22
N GLU A 82 10.51 8.02 -5.45
CA GLU A 82 10.02 7.71 -4.11
C GLU A 82 9.06 6.52 -4.10
N ASN A 83 8.07 6.52 -4.99
CA ASN A 83 7.08 5.44 -5.06
C ASN A 83 7.70 4.11 -5.53
N ILE A 84 8.58 4.13 -6.53
CA ILE A 84 9.26 2.93 -7.03
C ILE A 84 10.20 2.36 -5.95
N THR A 85 10.97 3.21 -5.27
CA THR A 85 11.85 2.79 -4.17
C THR A 85 11.03 2.19 -3.02
N SER A 86 9.94 2.82 -2.63
CA SER A 86 9.03 2.31 -1.61
C SER A 86 8.46 0.93 -1.96
N GLU A 87 8.08 0.72 -3.22
CA GLU A 87 7.59 -0.59 -3.70
C GLU A 87 8.69 -1.65 -3.67
N ILE A 88 9.89 -1.33 -4.18
CA ILE A 88 11.03 -2.26 -4.19
C ILE A 88 11.39 -2.71 -2.77
N LEU A 89 11.47 -1.76 -1.83
CA LEU A 89 11.79 -2.03 -0.43
C LEU A 89 10.63 -2.66 0.36
N GLY A 90 9.42 -2.73 -0.21
CA GLY A 90 8.26 -3.29 0.47
C GLY A 90 7.83 -2.49 1.70
N ILE A 91 7.96 -1.17 1.67
CA ILE A 91 7.70 -0.30 2.84
C ILE A 91 6.27 -0.50 3.37
N THR A 92 5.27 -0.56 2.48
CA THR A 92 3.88 -0.79 2.89
C THR A 92 3.68 -2.14 3.59
N LEU A 93 4.35 -3.19 3.12
CA LEU A 93 4.33 -4.50 3.77
C LEU A 93 4.99 -4.45 5.14
N TYR A 94 6.18 -3.85 5.22
CA TYR A 94 6.92 -3.69 6.47
C TYR A 94 6.10 -2.95 7.53
N ASP A 95 5.53 -1.79 7.18
CA ASP A 95 4.70 -0.99 8.09
C ASP A 95 3.44 -1.73 8.53
N SER A 96 2.84 -2.49 7.62
CA SER A 96 1.68 -3.33 7.92
C SER A 96 2.03 -4.45 8.90
N ILE A 97 3.15 -5.15 8.71
CA ILE A 97 3.64 -6.20 9.62
C ILE A 97 3.92 -5.63 11.00
N LYS A 98 4.64 -4.50 11.04
CA LYS A 98 4.98 -3.83 12.30
C LYS A 98 3.74 -3.38 13.07
N LYS A 99 2.68 -2.98 12.37
CA LYS A 99 1.46 -2.46 12.98
C LYS A 99 0.47 -3.54 13.37
N PHE A 100 0.20 -4.51 12.51
CA PHE A 100 -0.91 -5.44 12.65
C PHE A 100 -0.49 -6.89 12.99
N GLY A 101 0.79 -7.21 12.83
CA GLY A 101 1.32 -8.57 12.97
C GLY A 101 1.15 -9.42 11.70
N LYS A 102 2.09 -10.35 11.50
CA LYS A 102 2.15 -11.20 10.28
C LYS A 102 0.88 -12.01 10.04
N GLN A 103 0.25 -12.49 11.10
CA GLN A 103 -0.93 -13.36 11.06
C GLN A 103 -2.16 -12.69 10.44
N LYS A 104 -2.20 -11.37 10.40
CA LYS A 104 -3.30 -10.61 9.79
C LYS A 104 -3.04 -10.20 8.35
N ILE A 105 -1.90 -10.55 7.76
CA ILE A 105 -1.48 -10.00 6.48
C ILE A 105 -1.44 -11.06 5.39
N ILE A 106 -1.91 -10.68 4.20
CA ILE A 106 -1.68 -11.40 2.96
C ILE A 106 -1.11 -10.44 1.92
N GLU A 107 -0.14 -10.95 1.14
CA GLU A 107 0.51 -10.19 0.07
C GLU A 107 0.13 -10.77 -1.29
N PHE A 108 -0.19 -9.89 -2.25
CA PHE A 108 -0.52 -10.28 -3.61
C PHE A 108 0.32 -9.52 -4.63
N ASP A 109 0.95 -10.26 -5.55
CA ASP A 109 1.45 -9.68 -6.79
C ASP A 109 0.29 -9.48 -7.78
N THR A 110 0.01 -8.22 -8.11
CA THR A 110 -1.03 -7.81 -9.04
C THR A 110 -0.50 -7.55 -10.44
N THR A 111 0.76 -7.89 -10.72
CA THR A 111 1.42 -7.62 -12.02
C THR A 111 0.71 -8.32 -13.17
N ALA A 112 0.40 -9.60 -13.01
CA ALA A 112 -0.25 -10.44 -14.03
C ALA A 112 -1.55 -11.07 -13.53
N ALA A 113 -1.83 -11.01 -12.22
CA ALA A 113 -3.03 -11.63 -11.65
C ALA A 113 -4.29 -10.89 -12.06
N SER A 114 -5.32 -11.63 -12.46
CA SER A 114 -6.64 -11.09 -12.71
C SER A 114 -7.33 -10.71 -11.40
N SER A 115 -8.24 -9.72 -11.46
CA SER A 115 -9.06 -9.36 -10.29
C SER A 115 -9.83 -10.56 -9.73
N LYS A 116 -10.24 -11.49 -10.58
CA LYS A 116 -10.97 -12.70 -10.22
C LYS A 116 -10.12 -13.63 -9.34
N GLU A 117 -8.85 -13.82 -9.69
CA GLU A 117 -7.90 -14.62 -8.91
C GLU A 117 -7.58 -13.98 -7.58
N ILE A 118 -7.39 -12.64 -7.55
CA ILE A 118 -7.14 -11.90 -6.32
C ILE A 118 -8.33 -12.03 -5.37
N ILE A 119 -9.56 -11.86 -5.86
CA ILE A 119 -10.78 -11.98 -5.06
C ILE A 119 -10.93 -13.41 -4.52
N LYS A 120 -10.68 -14.43 -5.33
CA LYS A 120 -10.73 -15.85 -4.89
C LYS A 120 -9.77 -16.09 -3.72
N ARG A 121 -8.50 -15.72 -3.88
CA ARG A 121 -7.48 -15.88 -2.84
C ARG A 121 -7.77 -15.03 -1.60
N LEU A 122 -8.37 -13.85 -1.76
CA LEU A 122 -8.82 -13.02 -0.65
C LEU A 122 -9.89 -13.71 0.19
N ILE A 123 -10.90 -14.29 -0.45
CA ILE A 123 -11.97 -15.04 0.23
C ILE A 123 -11.39 -16.26 0.95
N GLU A 124 -10.47 -17.01 0.33
CA GLU A 124 -9.76 -18.11 0.96
C GLU A 124 -9.01 -17.67 2.22
N ALA A 125 -8.27 -16.55 2.15
CA ALA A 125 -7.50 -16.00 3.27
C ALA A 125 -8.35 -15.39 4.40
N LEU A 126 -9.58 -14.96 4.10
CA LEU A 126 -10.55 -14.52 5.12
C LEU A 126 -11.03 -15.72 5.95
N ASN A 127 -11.29 -16.84 5.29
CA ASN A 127 -11.84 -18.04 5.92
C ASN A 127 -10.79 -18.97 6.54
N ASP A 128 -9.52 -18.89 6.08
CA ASP A 128 -8.44 -19.78 6.51
C ASP A 128 -7.12 -19.00 6.66
N GLU A 129 -6.69 -18.81 7.90
CA GLU A 129 -5.44 -18.10 8.21
C GLU A 129 -4.20 -18.76 7.61
N SER A 130 -4.21 -20.08 7.41
CA SER A 130 -3.09 -20.82 6.79
C SER A 130 -2.83 -20.42 5.33
N LYS A 131 -3.81 -19.77 4.69
CA LYS A 131 -3.71 -19.23 3.33
C LYS A 131 -3.08 -17.86 3.25
N ARG A 132 -2.83 -17.21 4.39
CA ARG A 132 -2.19 -15.89 4.47
C ARG A 132 -0.69 -16.03 4.27
N ARG A 133 -0.21 -15.59 3.12
CA ARG A 133 1.22 -15.66 2.75
C ARG A 133 1.78 -14.27 2.55
N ILE A 134 3.04 -14.09 2.96
CA ILE A 134 3.84 -12.88 2.80
C ILE A 134 5.30 -13.23 2.52
N GLY A 135 6.01 -12.34 1.84
CA GLY A 135 7.45 -12.46 1.60
C GLY A 135 7.82 -13.26 0.35
N ASP A 136 6.86 -13.65 -0.47
CA ASP A 136 7.11 -14.36 -1.73
C ASP A 136 7.52 -13.40 -2.87
N ILE A 137 7.41 -12.07 -2.66
CA ILE A 137 7.67 -11.05 -3.69
C ILE A 137 8.98 -10.33 -3.38
N ASP A 138 10.00 -10.57 -4.21
CA ASP A 138 11.32 -9.94 -4.13
C ASP A 138 11.61 -9.09 -5.38
N TRP A 139 11.32 -7.79 -5.28
CA TRP A 139 11.65 -6.85 -6.35
C TRP A 139 13.13 -6.46 -6.38
N MET A 140 13.87 -6.64 -5.28
CA MET A 140 15.30 -6.34 -5.25
C MET A 140 16.11 -7.21 -6.20
N SER A 141 15.77 -8.50 -6.27
CA SER A 141 16.41 -9.43 -7.20
C SER A 141 16.18 -9.05 -8.67
N THR A 142 15.02 -8.44 -8.97
CA THR A 142 14.67 -8.03 -10.33
C THR A 142 15.41 -6.78 -10.81
N LEU A 143 15.91 -5.93 -9.90
CA LEU A 143 16.63 -4.70 -10.23
C LEU A 143 17.85 -4.95 -11.09
N LYS A 144 18.59 -6.04 -10.82
CA LYS A 144 19.84 -6.40 -11.54
C LYS A 144 19.63 -6.51 -13.06
N HIS A 145 18.40 -6.79 -13.49
CA HIS A 145 18.05 -6.99 -14.89
C HIS A 145 17.38 -5.77 -15.55
N HIS A 146 17.24 -4.65 -14.80
CA HIS A 146 16.54 -3.45 -15.29
C HIS A 146 17.37 -2.18 -15.07
N GLN A 147 18.21 -1.85 -16.05
CA GLN A 147 19.11 -0.68 -15.98
C GLN A 147 18.37 0.65 -15.71
N GLU A 148 17.19 0.85 -16.27
CA GLU A 148 16.41 2.06 -16.06
C GLU A 148 15.94 2.20 -14.59
N LEU A 149 15.50 1.09 -13.99
CA LEU A 149 15.13 1.08 -12.56
C LEU A 149 16.35 1.29 -11.67
N LEU A 150 17.48 0.66 -12.00
CA LEU A 150 18.73 0.88 -11.26
C LEU A 150 19.12 2.36 -11.28
N LYS A 151 19.14 3.00 -12.43
CA LYS A 151 19.46 4.44 -12.56
C LYS A 151 18.45 5.34 -11.81
N LEU A 152 17.20 4.91 -11.73
CA LEU A 152 16.16 5.67 -11.03
C LEU A 152 16.36 5.66 -9.52
N VAL A 153 16.78 4.52 -8.94
CA VAL A 153 16.90 4.34 -7.48
C VAL A 153 18.32 4.56 -6.96
N SER A 154 19.33 4.59 -7.85
CA SER A 154 20.72 4.96 -7.51
C SER A 154 20.81 6.48 -7.40
N TYR A 155 21.46 6.97 -6.35
CA TYR A 155 21.77 8.39 -6.14
C TYR A 155 23.00 8.79 -6.92
#